data_e1199411dade07cbc7886864ecd55f24
#
_entry.id   e1199411dade07cbc7886864ecd55f24
#
_cell.length_a   1.000
_cell.length_b   1.000
_cell.length_c   1.000
_cell.angle_alpha   90.00
_cell.angle_beta   90.00
_cell.angle_gamma   90.00
#
_symmetry.space_group_name_H-M   'P 1'
#
loop_
_entity.id
_entity.type
_entity.pdbx_description
1 polymer ?
#
loop_
_entity_poly.entity_id
_entity_poly.type
_entity_poly.pdbx_seq_one_letter_code
_entity_poly.pdbx_strand_id
1 'polypeptide(L)'
;MPDGWRMGKVSEIIELHDSKRIPLSGQQREKMKKIYPYYGATSLMDYVDNYIFDGIYLLLGEDGTVINSEGYPILQYVEGKFWVNNHAHILTGKNGFSVEMLYSLFSLTNVKDKVTGAVQQKISQGNLTSIDIIIPSLEFCIKFNELIQPIFSQIRSNRKENENLTSLRDTLLPKLMNGEIEVDSIQI
;
A
#
# COMPACT_ATOMS: atom_id res chain seq x y z
N MET A 1 -8.90 28.82 -9.42
CA MET A 1 -8.48 27.91 -8.34
C MET A 1 -8.81 28.61 -7.02
N PRO A 2 -9.13 27.88 -5.95
CA PRO A 2 -9.30 28.49 -4.64
C PRO A 2 -8.03 29.20 -4.16
N ASP A 3 -8.16 30.13 -3.21
CA ASP A 3 -7.00 30.85 -2.68
C ASP A 3 -6.00 29.91 -2.02
N GLY A 4 -4.72 30.14 -2.30
CA GLY A 4 -3.61 29.30 -1.82
C GLY A 4 -3.42 27.97 -2.54
N TRP A 5 -4.28 27.63 -3.52
CA TRP A 5 -4.11 26.47 -4.38
C TRP A 5 -3.23 26.81 -5.59
N ARG A 6 -2.40 25.87 -6.04
CA ARG A 6 -1.52 26.10 -7.17
C ARG A 6 -1.30 24.83 -8.00
N MET A 7 -0.86 25.02 -9.23
CA MET A 7 -0.27 23.92 -9.99
C MET A 7 1.10 23.56 -9.45
N GLY A 8 1.41 22.28 -9.46
CA GLY A 8 2.70 21.74 -9.04
C GLY A 8 2.89 20.32 -9.56
N LYS A 9 3.90 19.65 -9.05
CA LYS A 9 4.25 18.28 -9.47
C LYS A 9 4.19 17.32 -8.31
N VAL A 10 3.99 16.05 -8.62
CA VAL A 10 4.03 14.94 -7.63
C VAL A 10 5.33 14.95 -6.83
N SER A 11 6.48 15.32 -7.45
CA SER A 11 7.77 15.47 -6.75
C SER A 11 7.72 16.40 -5.53
N GLU A 12 6.77 17.31 -5.47
CA GLU A 12 6.66 18.27 -4.36
C GLU A 12 5.95 17.70 -3.13
N ILE A 13 5.16 16.65 -3.32
CA ILE A 13 4.29 16.10 -2.27
C ILE A 13 4.66 14.69 -1.81
N ILE A 14 5.56 14.00 -2.51
CA ILE A 14 6.01 12.64 -2.17
C ILE A 14 7.47 12.62 -1.76
N GLU A 15 7.80 11.67 -0.90
CA GLU A 15 9.16 11.19 -0.64
C GLU A 15 9.27 9.75 -1.13
N LEU A 16 10.31 9.47 -1.94
CA LEU A 16 10.60 8.15 -2.50
C LEU A 16 11.60 7.41 -1.62
N HIS A 17 11.28 6.16 -1.27
CA HIS A 17 12.14 5.28 -0.47
C HIS A 17 12.72 4.11 -1.26
N ASP A 18 12.65 4.15 -2.57
CA ASP A 18 13.04 3.07 -3.48
C ASP A 18 14.50 2.61 -3.34
N SER A 19 15.39 3.53 -2.94
CA SER A 19 16.81 3.22 -2.70
C SER A 19 17.05 2.24 -1.56
N LYS A 20 16.06 2.05 -0.67
CA LYS A 20 16.12 1.10 0.45
C LYS A 20 15.70 -0.33 0.06
N ARG A 21 15.19 -0.53 -1.16
CA ARG A 21 14.69 -1.84 -1.61
C ARG A 21 15.84 -2.83 -1.77
N ILE A 22 15.61 -4.06 -1.33
CA ILE A 22 16.51 -5.20 -1.54
C ILE A 22 15.65 -6.33 -2.12
N PRO A 23 15.71 -6.58 -3.45
CA PRO A 23 14.94 -7.66 -4.05
C PRO A 23 15.46 -9.02 -3.60
N LEU A 24 14.56 -9.94 -3.28
CA LEU A 24 14.87 -11.32 -2.91
C LEU A 24 14.37 -12.27 -4.01
N SER A 25 15.22 -13.19 -4.44
CA SER A 25 14.83 -14.26 -5.35
C SER A 25 13.86 -15.25 -4.68
N GLY A 26 13.12 -16.02 -5.48
CA GLY A 26 12.25 -17.09 -4.96
C GLY A 26 13.00 -18.06 -4.06
N GLN A 27 14.19 -18.54 -4.51
CA GLN A 27 15.02 -19.45 -3.74
C GLN A 27 15.50 -18.91 -2.39
N GLN A 28 15.75 -17.59 -2.31
CA GLN A 28 16.10 -16.96 -1.04
C GLN A 28 14.88 -16.94 -0.11
N ARG A 29 13.70 -16.55 -0.62
CA ARG A 29 12.47 -16.49 0.17
C ARG A 29 12.00 -17.87 0.66
N GLU A 30 12.17 -18.93 -0.14
CA GLU A 30 11.82 -20.31 0.26
C GLU A 30 12.56 -20.78 1.52
N LYS A 31 13.77 -20.26 1.75
CA LYS A 31 14.61 -20.61 2.92
C LYS A 31 14.29 -19.79 4.17
N MET A 32 13.46 -18.74 4.03
CA MET A 32 13.12 -17.81 5.10
C MET A 32 11.89 -18.26 5.88
N LYS A 33 11.84 -17.93 7.17
CA LYS A 33 10.61 -18.06 7.97
C LYS A 33 9.57 -17.07 7.45
N LYS A 34 8.32 -17.49 7.44
CA LYS A 34 7.18 -16.71 6.90
C LYS A 34 6.56 -15.82 7.98
N ILE A 35 7.24 -14.70 8.32
CA ILE A 35 6.85 -13.81 9.44
C ILE A 35 6.31 -12.47 8.93
N TYR A 36 7.06 -11.79 8.06
CA TYR A 36 6.73 -10.45 7.58
C TYR A 36 6.29 -10.47 6.12
N PRO A 37 5.28 -9.68 5.74
CA PRO A 37 4.80 -9.64 4.35
C PRO A 37 5.87 -9.11 3.39
N TYR A 38 5.96 -9.73 2.22
CA TYR A 38 6.82 -9.36 1.10
C TYR A 38 5.95 -8.94 -0.08
N TYR A 39 5.98 -7.65 -0.42
CA TYR A 39 5.13 -7.05 -1.45
C TYR A 39 5.82 -6.98 -2.81
N GLY A 40 5.01 -7.17 -3.86
CA GLY A 40 5.36 -6.95 -5.26
C GLY A 40 4.73 -5.69 -5.85
N ALA A 41 4.68 -5.63 -7.19
CA ALA A 41 4.08 -4.50 -7.91
C ALA A 41 2.58 -4.31 -7.59
N THR A 42 1.83 -5.39 -7.44
CA THR A 42 0.36 -5.36 -7.40
C THR A 42 -0.25 -5.91 -6.12
N SER A 43 0.49 -6.75 -5.38
CA SER A 43 -0.06 -7.49 -4.23
C SER A 43 1.04 -8.02 -3.31
N LEU A 44 0.59 -8.54 -2.18
CA LEU A 44 1.38 -9.42 -1.33
C LEU A 44 1.80 -10.67 -2.14
N MET A 45 3.10 -10.92 -2.25
CA MET A 45 3.67 -12.04 -3.00
C MET A 45 4.05 -13.23 -2.12
N ASP A 46 4.55 -12.96 -0.92
CA ASP A 46 5.15 -13.96 -0.03
C ASP A 46 5.29 -13.40 1.39
N TYR A 47 5.90 -14.19 2.27
CA TYR A 47 6.37 -13.77 3.57
C TYR A 47 7.86 -14.07 3.71
N VAL A 48 8.57 -13.29 4.55
CA VAL A 48 10.01 -13.39 4.81
C VAL A 48 10.29 -13.29 6.32
N ASP A 49 11.51 -13.58 6.75
CA ASP A 49 11.86 -13.60 8.17
C ASP A 49 12.32 -12.25 8.75
N ASN A 50 12.48 -11.24 7.90
CA ASN A 50 12.89 -9.90 8.30
C ASN A 50 12.11 -8.83 7.53
N TYR A 51 12.30 -7.56 7.89
CA TYR A 51 11.63 -6.42 7.27
C TYR A 51 12.63 -5.29 6.99
N ILE A 52 12.31 -4.42 6.03
CA ILE A 52 13.08 -3.21 5.71
C ILE A 52 12.32 -1.96 6.16
N PHE A 53 10.99 -2.01 6.08
CA PHE A 53 10.11 -0.89 6.37
C PHE A 53 9.28 -1.17 7.61
N ASP A 54 9.03 -0.13 8.42
CA ASP A 54 8.12 -0.16 9.58
C ASP A 54 7.37 1.18 9.62
N GLY A 55 6.06 1.14 9.49
CA GLY A 55 5.22 2.34 9.43
C GLY A 55 4.11 2.23 8.38
N ILE A 56 3.58 3.38 7.95
CA ILE A 56 2.53 3.48 6.93
C ILE A 56 3.15 4.01 5.64
N TYR A 57 2.96 3.26 4.55
CA TYR A 57 3.49 3.59 3.24
C TYR A 57 2.46 3.34 2.13
N LEU A 58 2.60 4.07 1.05
CA LEU A 58 1.90 3.80 -0.20
C LEU A 58 2.87 3.12 -1.17
N LEU A 59 2.51 1.91 -1.62
CA LEU A 59 3.19 1.26 -2.72
C LEU A 59 2.46 1.54 -4.02
N LEU A 60 3.19 1.90 -5.06
CA LEU A 60 2.68 2.15 -6.41
C LEU A 60 3.45 1.28 -7.40
N GLY A 61 2.76 0.50 -8.22
CA GLY A 61 3.40 -0.39 -9.19
C GLY A 61 4.39 0.33 -10.10
N GLU A 62 5.66 -0.15 -10.13
CA GLU A 62 6.73 0.42 -10.95
C GLU A 62 6.83 -0.28 -12.31
N ASP A 63 6.80 -1.62 -12.34
CA ASP A 63 6.85 -2.40 -13.57
C ASP A 63 5.97 -3.66 -13.51
N GLY A 64 5.57 -4.15 -14.69
CA GLY A 64 4.59 -5.21 -14.85
C GLY A 64 3.19 -4.65 -15.07
N THR A 65 2.19 -5.09 -14.29
CA THR A 65 0.85 -4.49 -14.31
C THR A 65 0.84 -3.28 -13.39
N VAL A 66 1.06 -2.08 -13.94
CA VAL A 66 1.21 -0.84 -13.15
C VAL A 66 -0.05 0.02 -13.11
N ILE A 67 -0.98 -0.20 -14.06
CA ILE A 67 -2.28 0.47 -14.13
C ILE A 67 -3.42 -0.54 -14.33
N ASN A 68 -4.63 -0.15 -13.91
CA ASN A 68 -5.85 -0.88 -14.23
C ASN A 68 -6.34 -0.57 -15.67
N SER A 69 -7.44 -1.18 -16.10
CA SER A 69 -8.03 -0.99 -17.43
C SER A 69 -8.45 0.45 -17.74
N GLU A 70 -8.68 1.26 -16.72
CA GLU A 70 -9.10 2.66 -16.83
C GLU A 70 -7.93 3.64 -16.81
N GLY A 71 -6.69 3.16 -16.55
CA GLY A 71 -5.46 3.96 -16.53
C GLY A 71 -5.09 4.53 -15.15
N TYR A 72 -5.73 4.08 -14.08
CA TYR A 72 -5.34 4.44 -12.71
C TYR A 72 -4.25 3.52 -12.20
N PRO A 73 -3.30 4.03 -11.39
CA PRO A 73 -2.18 3.25 -10.89
C PRO A 73 -2.64 2.14 -9.94
N ILE A 74 -1.92 1.02 -9.94
CA ILE A 74 -2.10 -0.03 -8.95
C ILE A 74 -1.45 0.43 -7.65
N LEU A 75 -2.26 0.54 -6.61
CA LEU A 75 -1.88 1.05 -5.30
C LEU A 75 -2.04 -0.01 -4.22
N GLN A 76 -1.10 -0.03 -3.27
CA GLN A 76 -1.20 -0.83 -2.05
C GLN A 76 -0.93 0.09 -0.85
N TYR A 77 -1.91 0.26 0.01
CA TYR A 77 -1.76 0.95 1.29
C TYR A 77 -1.31 -0.08 2.33
N VAL A 78 -0.10 0.05 2.81
CA VAL A 78 0.55 -0.92 3.70
C VAL A 78 0.93 -0.29 5.03
N GLU A 79 0.88 -1.10 6.11
CA GLU A 79 1.24 -0.67 7.45
C GLU A 79 2.06 -1.73 8.19
N GLY A 80 2.78 -1.28 9.22
CA GLY A 80 3.60 -2.14 10.07
C GLY A 80 4.92 -2.55 9.43
N LYS A 81 5.37 -3.75 9.76
CA LYS A 81 6.67 -4.28 9.32
C LYS A 81 6.53 -5.09 8.05
N PHE A 82 7.24 -4.70 7.00
CA PHE A 82 7.15 -5.36 5.69
C PHE A 82 8.43 -5.24 4.87
N TRP A 83 8.48 -5.99 3.80
CA TRP A 83 9.53 -5.96 2.78
C TRP A 83 8.91 -5.72 1.40
N VAL A 84 9.59 -5.02 0.51
CA VAL A 84 9.15 -4.75 -0.86
C VAL A 84 10.23 -5.11 -1.85
N ASN A 85 9.85 -5.71 -2.97
CA ASN A 85 10.76 -5.95 -4.09
C ASN A 85 11.01 -4.66 -4.92
N ASN A 86 11.71 -4.79 -6.06
CA ASN A 86 12.02 -3.68 -6.95
C ASN A 86 10.92 -3.36 -7.98
N HIS A 87 9.72 -3.95 -7.87
CA HIS A 87 8.63 -3.75 -8.83
C HIS A 87 7.55 -2.76 -8.33
N ALA A 88 7.75 -2.14 -7.17
CA ALA A 88 6.88 -1.10 -6.65
C ALA A 88 7.68 0.08 -6.11
N HIS A 89 7.23 1.32 -6.39
CA HIS A 89 7.67 2.51 -5.71
C HIS A 89 7.14 2.53 -4.28
N ILE A 90 7.94 3.05 -3.36
CA ILE A 90 7.60 3.17 -1.94
C ILE A 90 7.54 4.64 -1.58
N LEU A 91 6.35 5.11 -1.21
CA LEU A 91 6.05 6.52 -1.05
C LEU A 91 5.62 6.84 0.37
N THR A 92 6.08 7.99 0.87
CA THR A 92 5.46 8.72 1.96
C THR A 92 5.14 10.15 1.49
N GLY A 93 4.29 10.84 2.22
CA GLY A 93 3.95 12.22 1.92
C GLY A 93 4.92 13.21 2.56
N LYS A 94 5.00 14.41 1.98
CA LYS A 94 5.66 15.58 2.52
C LYS A 94 4.85 16.85 2.24
N ASN A 95 5.26 17.98 2.83
CA ASN A 95 4.61 19.29 2.64
C ASN A 95 3.10 19.28 2.97
N GLY A 96 2.72 18.59 4.06
CA GLY A 96 1.34 18.51 4.53
C GLY A 96 0.53 17.34 3.97
N PHE A 97 1.08 16.57 3.03
CA PHE A 97 0.42 15.37 2.52
C PHE A 97 0.73 14.16 3.42
N SER A 98 -0.29 13.48 3.88
CA SER A 98 -0.18 12.16 4.50
C SER A 98 -0.18 11.05 3.44
N VAL A 99 0.14 9.82 3.85
CA VAL A 99 0.05 8.64 2.97
C VAL A 99 -1.39 8.41 2.51
N GLU A 100 -2.37 8.67 3.37
CA GLU A 100 -3.80 8.56 3.07
C GLU A 100 -4.27 9.60 2.04
N MET A 101 -3.74 10.83 2.13
CA MET A 101 -3.98 11.84 1.09
C MET A 101 -3.38 11.41 -0.24
N LEU A 102 -2.16 10.86 -0.24
CA LEU A 102 -1.52 10.34 -1.46
C LEU A 102 -2.33 9.19 -2.04
N TYR A 103 -2.80 8.25 -1.20
CA TYR A 103 -3.66 7.16 -1.65
C TYR A 103 -4.91 7.69 -2.33
N SER A 104 -5.60 8.65 -1.71
CA SER A 104 -6.81 9.28 -2.26
C SER A 104 -6.53 10.02 -3.58
N LEU A 105 -5.43 10.78 -3.64
CA LEU A 105 -5.02 11.51 -4.84
C LEU A 105 -4.74 10.54 -6.00
N PHE A 106 -3.89 9.55 -5.79
CA PHE A 106 -3.51 8.61 -6.86
C PHE A 106 -4.65 7.68 -7.27
N SER A 107 -5.58 7.36 -6.37
CA SER A 107 -6.80 6.61 -6.72
C SER A 107 -7.69 7.34 -7.72
N LEU A 108 -7.56 8.66 -7.83
CA LEU A 108 -8.34 9.52 -8.73
C LEU A 108 -7.48 10.12 -9.87
N THR A 109 -6.19 9.82 -9.91
CA THR A 109 -5.26 10.38 -10.91
C THR A 109 -5.01 9.34 -12.00
N ASN A 110 -5.50 9.61 -13.22
CA ASN A 110 -5.16 8.79 -14.37
C ASN A 110 -3.69 9.04 -14.77
N VAL A 111 -2.91 7.96 -14.83
CA VAL A 111 -1.47 8.03 -15.10
C VAL A 111 -1.09 7.33 -16.41
N LYS A 112 -2.07 6.99 -17.25
CA LYS A 112 -1.87 6.23 -18.48
C LYS A 112 -0.80 6.86 -19.40
N ASP A 113 -0.77 8.18 -19.49
CA ASP A 113 0.20 8.91 -20.33
C ASP A 113 1.63 8.90 -19.77
N LYS A 114 1.81 8.45 -18.52
CA LYS A 114 3.11 8.31 -17.87
C LYS A 114 3.66 6.88 -17.90
N VAL A 115 2.84 5.94 -18.40
CA VAL A 115 3.23 4.55 -18.57
C VAL A 115 4.04 4.40 -19.85
N THR A 116 5.17 3.72 -19.76
CA THR A 116 6.03 3.35 -20.89
C THR A 116 6.13 1.83 -20.99
N GLY A 117 6.62 1.32 -22.14
CA GLY A 117 6.80 -0.11 -22.38
C GLY A 117 5.55 -0.79 -22.95
N ALA A 118 5.65 -1.26 -24.21
CA ALA A 118 4.53 -1.90 -24.92
C ALA A 118 4.24 -3.34 -24.44
N VAL A 119 5.27 -4.05 -23.99
CA VAL A 119 5.15 -5.46 -23.55
C VAL A 119 5.12 -5.55 -22.02
N GLN A 120 6.00 -4.80 -21.37
CA GLN A 120 6.04 -4.68 -19.92
C GLN A 120 5.84 -3.21 -19.55
N GLN A 121 4.69 -2.92 -18.98
CA GLN A 121 4.36 -1.57 -18.56
C GLN A 121 5.30 -1.12 -17.44
N LYS A 122 5.68 0.16 -17.47
CA LYS A 122 6.54 0.78 -16.45
C LYS A 122 6.16 2.22 -16.20
N ILE A 123 6.11 2.59 -14.93
CA ILE A 123 6.11 3.98 -14.47
C ILE A 123 7.46 4.23 -13.81
N SER A 124 8.35 4.94 -14.47
CA SER A 124 9.66 5.30 -13.88
C SER A 124 9.49 6.37 -12.81
N GLN A 125 10.48 6.50 -11.89
CA GLN A 125 10.51 7.59 -10.90
C GLN A 125 10.38 8.98 -11.57
N GLY A 126 11.07 9.19 -12.71
CA GLY A 126 11.00 10.43 -13.47
C GLY A 126 9.58 10.70 -13.99
N ASN A 127 8.92 9.69 -14.53
CA ASN A 127 7.55 9.80 -15.01
C ASN A 127 6.57 10.07 -13.85
N LEU A 128 6.69 9.34 -12.74
CA LEU A 128 5.87 9.52 -11.55
C LEU A 128 6.03 10.93 -10.96
N THR A 129 7.25 11.37 -10.76
CA THR A 129 7.54 12.68 -10.15
C THR A 129 7.19 13.86 -11.04
N SER A 130 7.09 13.65 -12.38
CA SER A 130 6.72 14.67 -13.37
C SER A 130 5.23 14.89 -13.55
N ILE A 131 4.37 14.10 -12.90
CA ILE A 131 2.92 14.26 -13.00
C ILE A 131 2.50 15.63 -12.48
N ASP A 132 1.76 16.38 -13.28
CA ASP A 132 1.21 17.66 -12.88
C ASP A 132 -0.05 17.45 -12.03
N ILE A 133 -0.12 18.14 -10.91
CA ILE A 133 -1.23 18.06 -9.95
C ILE A 133 -1.62 19.43 -9.45
N ILE A 134 -2.80 19.52 -8.90
CA ILE A 134 -3.22 20.69 -8.13
C ILE A 134 -2.79 20.45 -6.68
N ILE A 135 -1.97 21.34 -6.14
CA ILE A 135 -1.52 21.33 -4.75
C ILE A 135 -2.40 22.30 -3.96
N PRO A 136 -3.21 21.81 -3.01
CA PRO A 136 -4.05 22.64 -2.16
C PRO A 136 -3.21 23.43 -1.15
N SER A 137 -3.84 24.41 -0.51
CA SER A 137 -3.21 25.15 0.60
C SER A 137 -2.91 24.21 1.77
N LEU A 138 -1.87 24.55 2.56
CA LEU A 138 -1.51 23.77 3.75
C LEU A 138 -2.67 23.65 4.75
N GLU A 139 -3.44 24.72 4.90
CA GLU A 139 -4.64 24.73 5.75
C GLU A 139 -5.66 23.68 5.30
N PHE A 140 -5.88 23.55 3.98
CA PHE A 140 -6.76 22.52 3.43
C PHE A 140 -6.17 21.11 3.71
N CYS A 141 -4.86 20.91 3.53
CA CYS A 141 -4.23 19.63 3.80
C CYS A 141 -4.43 19.22 5.27
N ILE A 142 -4.27 20.14 6.21
CA ILE A 142 -4.49 19.88 7.64
C ILE A 142 -5.94 19.44 7.89
N LYS A 143 -6.92 20.24 7.44
CA LYS A 143 -8.34 19.93 7.61
C LYS A 143 -8.74 18.62 6.94
N PHE A 144 -8.22 18.35 5.75
CA PHE A 144 -8.49 17.10 5.05
C PHE A 144 -7.88 15.89 5.79
N ASN A 145 -6.68 16.03 6.35
CA ASN A 145 -6.07 15.00 7.18
C ASN A 145 -6.92 14.70 8.43
N GLU A 146 -7.45 15.71 9.10
CA GLU A 146 -8.34 15.53 10.26
C GLU A 146 -9.59 14.71 9.90
N LEU A 147 -10.11 14.86 8.69
CA LEU A 147 -11.26 14.11 8.20
C LEU A 147 -10.93 12.68 7.76
N ILE A 148 -9.78 12.48 7.08
CA ILE A 148 -9.47 11.20 6.46
C ILE A 148 -8.78 10.23 7.43
N GLN A 149 -8.00 10.72 8.41
CA GLN A 149 -7.25 9.88 9.35
C GLN A 149 -8.15 8.94 10.17
N PRO A 150 -9.30 9.38 10.74
CA PRO A 150 -10.20 8.47 11.45
C PRO A 150 -10.75 7.36 10.55
N ILE A 151 -11.04 7.66 9.27
CA ILE A 151 -11.54 6.69 8.30
C ILE A 151 -10.49 5.60 8.05
N PHE A 152 -9.25 6.00 7.75
CA PHE A 152 -8.18 5.03 7.52
C PHE A 152 -7.79 4.28 8.81
N SER A 153 -7.87 4.92 9.97
CA SER A 153 -7.69 4.23 11.25
C SER A 153 -8.72 3.12 11.43
N GLN A 154 -10.00 3.38 11.09
CA GLN A 154 -11.04 2.35 11.15
C GLN A 154 -10.80 1.24 10.13
N ILE A 155 -10.35 1.57 8.90
CA ILE A 155 -9.98 0.58 7.88
C ILE A 155 -8.86 -0.33 8.40
N ARG A 156 -7.81 0.22 9.03
CA ARG A 156 -6.72 -0.56 9.64
C ARG A 156 -7.23 -1.46 10.75
N SER A 157 -8.05 -0.92 11.65
CA SER A 157 -8.66 -1.71 12.74
C SER A 157 -9.48 -2.88 12.21
N ASN A 158 -10.34 -2.63 11.22
CA ASN A 158 -11.18 -3.67 10.61
C ASN A 158 -10.35 -4.74 9.88
N ARG A 159 -9.25 -4.35 9.21
CA ARG A 159 -8.33 -5.32 8.59
C ARG A 159 -7.71 -6.23 9.63
N LYS A 160 -7.22 -5.65 10.74
CA LYS A 160 -6.64 -6.42 11.83
C LYS A 160 -7.64 -7.38 12.48
N GLU A 161 -8.85 -6.92 12.68
CA GLU A 161 -9.94 -7.76 13.19
C GLU A 161 -10.26 -8.91 12.24
N ASN A 162 -10.37 -8.65 10.93
CA ASN A 162 -10.59 -9.68 9.91
C ASN A 162 -9.46 -10.73 9.87
N GLU A 163 -8.19 -10.32 10.03
CA GLU A 163 -7.06 -11.24 10.14
C GLU A 163 -7.20 -12.13 11.38
N ASN A 164 -7.54 -11.54 12.54
CA ASN A 164 -7.73 -12.27 13.79
C ASN A 164 -8.91 -13.26 13.67
N LEU A 165 -10.05 -12.82 13.13
CA LEU A 165 -11.23 -13.68 12.93
C LEU A 165 -10.93 -14.83 11.95
N THR A 166 -10.18 -14.55 10.89
CA THR A 166 -9.74 -15.59 9.94
C THR A 166 -8.85 -16.62 10.64
N SER A 167 -7.87 -16.17 11.40
CA SER A 167 -6.97 -17.05 12.17
C SER A 167 -7.74 -17.89 13.21
N LEU A 168 -8.69 -17.27 13.89
CA LEU A 168 -9.56 -17.95 14.86
C LEU A 168 -10.41 -19.02 14.19
N ARG A 169 -11.08 -18.69 13.09
CA ARG A 169 -11.86 -19.65 12.29
C ARG A 169 -10.99 -20.83 11.85
N ASP A 170 -9.82 -20.57 11.27
CA ASP A 170 -8.93 -21.60 10.73
C ASP A 170 -8.33 -22.48 11.84
N THR A 171 -8.25 -21.98 13.06
CA THR A 171 -7.82 -22.72 14.25
C THR A 171 -8.96 -23.59 14.84
N LEU A 172 -10.17 -23.03 14.90
CA LEU A 172 -11.30 -23.69 15.55
C LEU A 172 -12.03 -24.69 14.65
N LEU A 173 -12.16 -24.38 13.35
CA LEU A 173 -12.94 -25.22 12.44
C LEU A 173 -12.45 -26.67 12.39
N PRO A 174 -11.14 -26.97 12.27
CA PRO A 174 -10.65 -28.35 12.31
C PRO A 174 -10.98 -29.06 13.64
N LYS A 175 -10.88 -28.35 14.77
CA LYS A 175 -11.14 -28.90 16.10
C LYS A 175 -12.61 -29.24 16.31
N LEU A 176 -13.51 -28.40 15.78
CA LEU A 176 -14.95 -28.68 15.76
C LEU A 176 -15.26 -29.88 14.88
N MET A 177 -14.66 -29.95 13.68
CA MET A 177 -14.90 -31.08 12.75
C MET A 177 -14.40 -32.41 13.26
N ASN A 178 -13.31 -32.39 14.05
CA ASN A 178 -12.73 -33.61 14.65
C ASN A 178 -13.36 -33.98 16.00
N GLY A 179 -14.34 -33.21 16.50
CA GLY A 179 -14.97 -33.45 17.80
C GLY A 179 -14.08 -33.15 19.02
N GLU A 180 -12.97 -32.41 18.83
CA GLU A 180 -12.13 -31.95 19.94
C GLU A 180 -12.80 -30.85 20.78
N ILE A 181 -13.73 -30.12 20.17
CA ILE A 181 -14.54 -29.07 20.81
C ILE A 181 -16.01 -29.43 20.61
N GLU A 182 -16.75 -29.57 21.72
CA GLU A 182 -18.20 -29.79 21.67
C GLU A 182 -18.94 -28.46 21.68
N VAL A 183 -19.91 -28.30 20.76
CA VAL A 183 -20.70 -27.05 20.60
C VAL A 183 -21.69 -26.85 21.74
N ASP A 184 -22.13 -27.90 22.37
CA ASP A 184 -23.14 -27.86 23.46
C ASP A 184 -22.65 -27.17 24.73
N SER A 185 -21.33 -26.92 24.84
CA SER A 185 -20.71 -26.22 25.97
C SER A 185 -20.56 -24.70 25.77
N ILE A 186 -20.90 -24.17 24.59
CA ILE A 186 -20.77 -22.75 24.25
C ILE A 186 -22.10 -22.05 24.61
N GLN A 187 -22.15 -21.37 25.74
CA GLN A 187 -23.23 -20.40 26.02
C GLN A 187 -23.04 -19.17 25.12
N ILE A 188 -24.00 -18.89 24.24
CA ILE A 188 -24.09 -17.69 23.40
C ILE A 188 -24.74 -16.57 24.21
#